data_c7e6ca63639cb8804f408f085f32f9a6
#
_entry.id   c7e6ca63639cb8804f408f085f32f9a6
#
_cell.length_a   1.000
_cell.length_b   1.000
_cell.length_c   1.000
_cell.angle_alpha   90.00
_cell.angle_beta   90.00
_cell.angle_gamma   90.00
#
_symmetry.space_group_name_H-M   'P 1'
#
loop_
_entity.id
_entity.type
_entity.pdbx_description
1 polymer ?
#
loop_
_entity_poly.entity_id
_entity_poly.type
_entity_poly.pdbx_seq_one_letter_code
_entity_poly.pdbx_strand_id
1 'polypeptide(L)'
;MPPIGFRAKLYQHDSTKVKSGETFPGLMMRLGLSRADANTLYSRRDTMFDARRMKAGARVDAYYSASDSLRKLEYVVYNHTKLKKTVFKCTDSLYMWNYMRPVTLEDKYVDVTIHTSLWVDLLKAGLTEAATGQMVDLLANDIYAWTVNFFGLREGDRFQIAFRQKVSEGEFISIDGIDCARYSSGSDDIYALRLPHQDIGNNYFDQTGKNLRKAFLKAPLKYNRVSSKFTLHRKHPVTGKVRPHTGVDFAAPAGTPVRAIGDGRIISAGWTTTGGGNVIKIEHNKTYRTGYLHLKGFAKGIKAGVRVKQGQVIGYVGNTGVSTGPHLDFRVWKNGTPIDPLAMKSPPADPLPDKYKPELDSLYTHFKGVFEGE
;
A
#
# COMPACT_ATOMS: atom_id res chain seq x y z
N MET A 1 -36.08 -4.22 3.52
CA MET A 1 -35.50 -4.07 4.88
C MET A 1 -34.54 -2.89 4.89
N PRO A 2 -34.40 -2.14 6.00
CA PRO A 2 -33.34 -1.13 6.08
C PRO A 2 -31.96 -1.79 5.85
N PRO A 3 -31.02 -1.08 5.23
CA PRO A 3 -29.73 -1.69 4.82
C PRO A 3 -28.96 -2.37 5.97
N ILE A 4 -29.04 -1.84 7.20
CA ILE A 4 -28.33 -2.39 8.36
C ILE A 4 -29.15 -3.48 9.11
N GLY A 5 -30.38 -3.81 8.68
CA GLY A 5 -31.26 -4.80 9.27
C GLY A 5 -32.22 -4.27 10.33
N PHE A 6 -32.11 -3.00 10.73
CA PHE A 6 -33.04 -2.31 11.64
C PHE A 6 -33.18 -0.82 11.27
N ARG A 7 -34.26 -0.17 11.76
CA ARG A 7 -34.52 1.27 11.49
C ARG A 7 -33.76 2.13 12.50
N ALA A 8 -32.47 2.37 12.27
CA ALA A 8 -31.58 3.10 13.18
C ALA A 8 -32.13 4.46 13.66
N LYS A 9 -32.89 5.18 12.80
CA LYS A 9 -33.49 6.49 13.13
C LYS A 9 -34.56 6.43 14.25
N LEU A 10 -35.05 5.25 14.64
CA LEU A 10 -36.04 5.08 15.71
C LEU A 10 -35.39 4.94 17.09
N TYR A 11 -34.07 4.96 17.18
CA TYR A 11 -33.32 4.74 18.41
C TYR A 11 -32.44 5.94 18.75
N GLN A 12 -32.22 6.16 20.03
CA GLN A 12 -31.19 7.07 20.51
C GLN A 12 -29.82 6.45 20.19
N HIS A 13 -28.92 7.21 19.59
CA HIS A 13 -27.63 6.73 19.10
C HIS A 13 -26.46 7.33 19.86
N ASP A 14 -25.57 6.49 20.37
CA ASP A 14 -24.26 6.87 20.91
C ASP A 14 -23.14 6.18 20.13
N SER A 15 -22.04 6.90 19.96
CA SER A 15 -20.83 6.36 19.36
C SER A 15 -19.69 6.34 20.35
N THR A 16 -18.97 5.24 20.42
CA THR A 16 -17.81 5.06 21.30
C THR A 16 -16.70 4.28 20.57
N LYS A 17 -15.58 4.06 21.24
CA LYS A 17 -14.49 3.23 20.76
C LYS A 17 -14.19 2.12 21.74
N VAL A 18 -13.70 0.98 21.22
CA VAL A 18 -13.15 -0.10 22.03
C VAL A 18 -11.93 0.41 22.77
N LYS A 19 -11.88 0.21 24.10
CA LYS A 19 -10.73 0.59 24.93
C LYS A 19 -9.59 -0.41 24.79
N SER A 20 -8.37 0.01 25.11
CA SER A 20 -7.21 -0.89 25.13
C SER A 20 -7.42 -1.99 26.19
N GLY A 21 -7.21 -3.27 25.80
CA GLY A 21 -7.43 -4.42 26.70
C GLY A 21 -8.90 -4.76 26.98
N GLU A 22 -9.87 -4.04 26.39
CA GLU A 22 -11.29 -4.29 26.63
C GLU A 22 -11.74 -5.60 25.99
N THR A 23 -12.38 -6.47 26.77
CA THR A 23 -12.98 -7.71 26.27
C THR A 23 -14.36 -7.45 25.68
N PHE A 24 -14.86 -8.36 24.81
CA PHE A 24 -16.19 -8.23 24.25
C PHE A 24 -17.31 -8.17 25.33
N PRO A 25 -17.34 -9.04 26.34
CA PRO A 25 -18.33 -8.90 27.43
C PRO A 25 -18.17 -7.56 28.17
N GLY A 26 -16.94 -7.10 28.42
CA GLY A 26 -16.67 -5.82 29.07
C GLY A 26 -17.24 -4.63 28.28
N LEU A 27 -17.04 -4.62 26.96
CA LEU A 27 -17.63 -3.62 26.06
C LEU A 27 -19.16 -3.64 26.14
N MET A 28 -19.78 -4.82 26.02
CA MET A 28 -21.25 -4.95 26.03
C MET A 28 -21.86 -4.51 27.36
N MET A 29 -21.22 -4.88 28.50
CA MET A 29 -21.64 -4.40 29.82
C MET A 29 -21.50 -2.89 29.99
N ARG A 30 -20.44 -2.30 29.49
CA ARG A 30 -20.23 -0.84 29.49
C ARG A 30 -21.31 -0.10 28.70
N LEU A 31 -21.86 -0.73 27.68
CA LEU A 31 -22.96 -0.20 26.86
C LEU A 31 -24.34 -0.44 27.48
N GLY A 32 -24.45 -1.18 28.60
CA GLY A 32 -25.69 -1.38 29.33
C GLY A 32 -26.30 -2.77 29.18
N LEU A 33 -25.60 -3.75 28.57
CA LEU A 33 -26.08 -5.13 28.54
C LEU A 33 -25.80 -5.85 29.86
N SER A 34 -26.67 -6.76 30.25
CA SER A 34 -26.44 -7.62 31.44
C SER A 34 -25.21 -8.52 31.23
N ARG A 35 -24.54 -8.93 32.32
CA ARG A 35 -23.41 -9.85 32.24
C ARG A 35 -23.80 -11.19 31.61
N ALA A 36 -25.02 -11.68 31.94
CA ALA A 36 -25.56 -12.93 31.41
C ALA A 36 -25.74 -12.85 29.89
N ASP A 37 -26.36 -11.77 29.39
CA ASP A 37 -26.62 -11.55 27.98
C ASP A 37 -25.34 -11.33 27.21
N ALA A 38 -24.38 -10.56 27.77
CA ALA A 38 -23.07 -10.35 27.16
C ALA A 38 -22.30 -11.67 26.98
N ASN A 39 -22.34 -12.56 27.95
CA ASN A 39 -21.74 -13.89 27.88
C ASN A 39 -22.50 -14.80 26.90
N THR A 40 -23.82 -14.69 26.82
CA THR A 40 -24.64 -15.43 25.85
C THR A 40 -24.27 -15.02 24.41
N LEU A 41 -24.16 -13.73 24.12
CA LEU A 41 -23.67 -13.26 22.81
C LEU A 41 -22.24 -13.71 22.56
N TYR A 42 -21.37 -13.68 23.55
CA TYR A 42 -19.99 -14.14 23.44
C TYR A 42 -19.89 -15.65 23.16
N SER A 43 -20.73 -16.47 23.75
CA SER A 43 -20.74 -17.92 23.53
C SER A 43 -21.28 -18.34 22.16
N ARG A 44 -22.16 -17.51 21.56
CA ARG A 44 -22.66 -17.67 20.19
C ARG A 44 -21.68 -17.21 19.10
N ARG A 45 -20.43 -16.91 19.48
CA ARG A 45 -19.37 -16.65 18.52
C ARG A 45 -19.26 -17.82 17.55
N ASP A 46 -19.50 -17.53 16.31
CA ASP A 46 -19.33 -18.43 15.18
C ASP A 46 -18.36 -17.82 14.15
N THR A 47 -18.47 -18.23 12.92
CA THR A 47 -17.70 -17.69 11.80
C THR A 47 -17.98 -16.21 11.50
N MET A 48 -19.04 -15.62 12.07
CA MET A 48 -19.45 -14.24 11.78
C MET A 48 -18.65 -13.20 12.56
N PHE A 49 -18.34 -13.46 13.86
CA PHE A 49 -17.61 -12.52 14.70
C PHE A 49 -16.63 -13.23 15.65
N ASP A 50 -15.33 -13.07 15.41
CA ASP A 50 -14.31 -13.52 16.36
C ASP A 50 -13.97 -12.37 17.34
N ALA A 51 -14.54 -12.45 18.55
CA ALA A 51 -14.35 -11.46 19.60
C ALA A 51 -12.87 -11.27 20.00
N ARG A 52 -11.99 -12.27 19.76
CA ARG A 52 -10.55 -12.18 20.02
C ARG A 52 -9.82 -11.27 19.04
N ARG A 53 -10.46 -10.97 17.91
CA ARG A 53 -9.93 -10.05 16.86
C ARG A 53 -10.49 -8.64 16.99
N MET A 54 -11.18 -8.34 18.10
CA MET A 54 -11.64 -6.99 18.38
C MET A 54 -10.43 -6.05 18.53
N LYS A 55 -10.48 -4.92 17.83
CA LYS A 55 -9.35 -3.97 17.78
C LYS A 55 -9.61 -2.82 18.74
N ALA A 56 -8.62 -2.49 19.59
CA ALA A 56 -8.65 -1.24 20.34
C ALA A 56 -8.74 -0.04 19.39
N GLY A 57 -9.56 0.95 19.74
CA GLY A 57 -9.83 2.11 18.88
C GLY A 57 -10.91 1.89 17.82
N ALA A 58 -11.39 0.66 17.59
CA ALA A 58 -12.49 0.41 16.66
C ALA A 58 -13.76 1.13 17.12
N ARG A 59 -14.45 1.78 16.18
CA ARG A 59 -15.72 2.47 16.44
C ARG A 59 -16.83 1.46 16.72
N VAL A 60 -17.62 1.77 17.73
CA VAL A 60 -18.82 1.02 18.13
C VAL A 60 -19.98 1.99 18.27
N ASP A 61 -21.08 1.70 17.60
CA ASP A 61 -22.30 2.47 17.66
C ASP A 61 -23.35 1.70 18.48
N ALA A 62 -23.92 2.32 19.51
CA ALA A 62 -24.93 1.75 20.39
C ALA A 62 -26.27 2.47 20.17
N TYR A 63 -27.35 1.68 20.14
CA TYR A 63 -28.70 2.15 19.85
C TYR A 63 -29.61 1.74 21.00
N TYR A 64 -30.31 2.72 21.57
CA TYR A 64 -31.15 2.57 22.74
C TYR A 64 -32.62 2.89 22.42
N SER A 65 -33.56 2.24 23.12
CA SER A 65 -34.97 2.56 22.96
C SER A 65 -35.25 4.04 23.26
N ALA A 66 -36.12 4.65 22.47
CA ALA A 66 -36.47 6.07 22.62
C ALA A 66 -37.68 6.28 23.57
N SER A 67 -38.39 5.21 23.98
CA SER A 67 -39.72 5.28 24.60
C SER A 67 -39.73 5.10 26.13
N ASP A 68 -38.61 4.76 26.74
CA ASP A 68 -38.57 4.46 28.20
C ASP A 68 -37.68 5.43 28.98
N SER A 69 -38.15 5.82 30.16
CA SER A 69 -37.34 6.50 31.17
C SER A 69 -36.09 5.70 31.58
N LEU A 70 -36.07 4.40 31.29
CA LEU A 70 -34.93 3.48 31.40
C LEU A 70 -34.37 3.21 30.02
N ARG A 71 -33.28 3.89 29.69
CA ARG A 71 -32.53 3.76 28.42
C ARG A 71 -32.07 2.31 28.23
N LYS A 72 -32.79 1.50 27.41
CA LYS A 72 -32.52 0.09 27.19
C LYS A 72 -31.68 -0.09 25.89
N LEU A 73 -30.57 -0.82 25.97
CA LEU A 73 -29.74 -1.14 24.83
C LEU A 73 -30.46 -2.14 23.90
N GLU A 74 -30.69 -1.73 22.66
CA GLU A 74 -31.39 -2.54 21.63
C GLU A 74 -30.43 -3.16 20.62
N TYR A 75 -29.49 -2.35 20.11
CA TYR A 75 -28.52 -2.82 19.13
C TYR A 75 -27.12 -2.25 19.41
N VAL A 76 -26.11 -3.06 19.09
CA VAL A 76 -24.70 -2.65 19.04
C VAL A 76 -24.16 -2.95 17.66
N VAL A 77 -23.48 -1.98 17.05
CA VAL A 77 -22.83 -2.12 15.74
C VAL A 77 -21.33 -1.97 15.90
N TYR A 78 -20.61 -3.06 15.71
CA TYR A 78 -19.15 -3.05 15.68
C TYR A 78 -18.67 -2.80 14.25
N ASN A 79 -17.88 -1.75 14.05
CA ASN A 79 -17.37 -1.37 12.74
C ASN A 79 -15.98 -1.98 12.52
N HIS A 80 -15.89 -3.05 11.72
CA HIS A 80 -14.60 -3.67 11.35
C HIS A 80 -13.81 -2.77 10.39
N THR A 81 -14.52 -2.21 9.42
CA THR A 81 -14.03 -1.26 8.41
C THR A 81 -15.16 -0.27 8.09
N LYS A 82 -14.91 0.70 7.21
CA LYS A 82 -15.98 1.58 6.69
C LYS A 82 -17.15 0.79 6.05
N LEU A 83 -16.88 -0.38 5.49
CA LEU A 83 -17.85 -1.19 4.76
C LEU A 83 -18.40 -2.36 5.58
N LYS A 84 -17.55 -3.07 6.32
CA LYS A 84 -17.93 -4.28 7.06
C LYS A 84 -18.28 -3.95 8.50
N LYS A 85 -19.48 -4.36 8.91
CA LYS A 85 -20.01 -4.20 10.27
C LYS A 85 -20.55 -5.52 10.79
N THR A 86 -20.51 -5.74 12.11
CA THR A 86 -21.30 -6.77 12.78
C THR A 86 -22.32 -6.08 13.67
N VAL A 87 -23.57 -6.46 13.52
CA VAL A 87 -24.70 -5.96 14.31
C VAL A 87 -25.07 -6.99 15.34
N PHE A 88 -25.23 -6.57 16.59
CA PHE A 88 -25.71 -7.38 17.71
C PHE A 88 -27.07 -6.86 18.13
N LYS A 89 -28.10 -7.71 18.14
CA LYS A 89 -29.37 -7.43 18.77
C LYS A 89 -29.24 -7.81 20.25
N CYS A 90 -29.64 -6.88 21.13
CA CYS A 90 -29.37 -6.94 22.57
C CYS A 90 -30.65 -7.16 23.41
N THR A 91 -31.82 -7.36 22.77
CA THR A 91 -33.11 -7.54 23.40
C THR A 91 -33.84 -8.78 22.87
N ASP A 92 -34.76 -9.36 23.64
CA ASP A 92 -35.70 -10.46 23.37
C ASP A 92 -35.06 -11.74 22.77
N SER A 93 -34.43 -11.64 21.64
CA SER A 93 -33.66 -12.71 21.02
C SER A 93 -32.25 -12.18 20.72
N LEU A 94 -31.29 -12.58 21.58
CA LEU A 94 -29.88 -12.21 21.38
C LEU A 94 -29.33 -12.92 20.16
N TYR A 95 -29.00 -12.17 19.10
CA TYR A 95 -28.33 -12.72 17.91
C TYR A 95 -27.46 -11.67 17.22
N MET A 96 -26.65 -12.10 16.25
CA MET A 96 -25.78 -11.23 15.49
C MET A 96 -25.86 -11.53 14.01
N TRP A 97 -25.54 -10.52 13.18
CA TRP A 97 -25.35 -10.68 11.74
C TRP A 97 -24.29 -9.73 11.20
N ASN A 98 -23.68 -10.11 10.09
CA ASN A 98 -22.79 -9.24 9.36
C ASN A 98 -23.58 -8.37 8.37
N TYR A 99 -23.23 -7.12 8.32
CA TYR A 99 -23.70 -6.19 7.32
C TYR A 99 -22.51 -5.67 6.50
N MET A 100 -22.65 -5.75 5.20
CA MET A 100 -21.71 -5.16 4.25
C MET A 100 -22.43 -4.02 3.53
N ARG A 101 -21.92 -2.81 3.69
CA ARG A 101 -22.46 -1.64 2.98
C ARG A 101 -22.31 -1.86 1.47
N PRO A 102 -23.35 -1.58 0.68
CA PRO A 102 -23.25 -1.63 -0.78
C PRO A 102 -22.21 -0.62 -1.27
N VAL A 103 -21.47 -1.01 -2.30
CA VAL A 103 -20.46 -0.15 -2.93
C VAL A 103 -20.86 0.08 -4.38
N THR A 104 -20.85 1.33 -4.81
CA THR A 104 -20.94 1.73 -6.21
C THR A 104 -19.59 2.21 -6.71
N LEU A 105 -19.31 1.97 -7.97
CA LEU A 105 -18.15 2.52 -8.68
C LEU A 105 -18.62 3.77 -9.42
N GLU A 106 -17.88 4.85 -9.29
CA GLU A 106 -18.12 6.11 -9.98
C GLU A 106 -16.87 6.52 -10.75
N ASP A 107 -17.04 6.75 -12.04
CA ASP A 107 -16.00 7.35 -12.88
C ASP A 107 -15.94 8.86 -12.60
N LYS A 108 -14.75 9.37 -12.40
CA LYS A 108 -14.47 10.77 -12.06
C LYS A 108 -13.35 11.32 -12.91
N TYR A 109 -13.41 12.60 -13.11
CA TYR A 109 -12.37 13.39 -13.77
C TYR A 109 -11.99 14.57 -12.90
N VAL A 110 -10.69 14.86 -12.83
CA VAL A 110 -10.17 16.07 -12.20
C VAL A 110 -9.07 16.67 -13.06
N ASP A 111 -9.11 17.98 -13.18
CA ASP A 111 -8.15 18.81 -13.89
C ASP A 111 -7.59 19.84 -12.93
N VAL A 112 -6.28 19.82 -12.73
CA VAL A 112 -5.62 20.62 -11.72
C VAL A 112 -4.35 21.24 -12.28
N THR A 113 -4.30 22.58 -12.26
CA THR A 113 -3.07 23.34 -12.45
C THR A 113 -2.45 23.66 -11.10
N ILE A 114 -1.15 23.43 -10.97
CA ILE A 114 -0.42 23.67 -9.73
C ILE A 114 -0.23 25.19 -9.55
N HIS A 115 -0.74 25.69 -8.41
CA HIS A 115 -0.50 27.06 -7.95
C HIS A 115 0.33 27.08 -6.67
N THR A 116 0.12 26.10 -5.79
CA THR A 116 0.83 26.00 -4.51
C THR A 116 1.44 24.63 -4.30
N SER A 117 0.60 23.61 -4.32
CA SER A 117 1.01 22.20 -4.24
C SER A 117 -0.08 21.30 -4.79
N LEU A 118 0.30 20.13 -5.29
CA LEU A 118 -0.68 19.15 -5.79
C LEU A 118 -1.75 18.81 -4.74
N TRP A 119 -1.38 18.70 -3.48
CA TRP A 119 -2.34 18.45 -2.39
C TRP A 119 -3.39 19.54 -2.27
N VAL A 120 -2.94 20.79 -2.13
CA VAL A 120 -3.84 21.94 -1.92
C VAL A 120 -4.75 22.14 -3.15
N ASP A 121 -4.19 22.02 -4.34
CA ASP A 121 -4.90 22.30 -5.56
C ASP A 121 -5.90 21.17 -5.90
N LEU A 122 -5.62 19.90 -5.54
CA LEU A 122 -6.61 18.80 -5.59
C LEU A 122 -7.79 19.02 -4.61
N LEU A 123 -7.53 19.52 -3.40
CA LEU A 123 -8.60 19.87 -2.45
C LEU A 123 -9.48 20.98 -3.01
N LYS A 124 -8.89 22.02 -3.61
CA LYS A 124 -9.63 23.10 -4.28
C LYS A 124 -10.46 22.61 -5.46
N ALA A 125 -9.99 21.60 -6.17
CA ALA A 125 -10.73 20.93 -7.24
C ALA A 125 -11.87 20.03 -6.75
N GLY A 126 -12.12 19.98 -5.42
CA GLY A 126 -13.27 19.30 -4.81
C GLY A 126 -13.02 17.87 -4.34
N LEU A 127 -11.79 17.37 -4.33
CA LEU A 127 -11.49 16.08 -3.72
C LEU A 127 -11.54 16.20 -2.18
N THR A 128 -12.02 15.15 -1.52
CA THR A 128 -11.92 15.04 -0.05
C THR A 128 -10.47 14.81 0.37
N GLU A 129 -10.10 15.15 1.61
CA GLU A 129 -8.74 14.87 2.14
C GLU A 129 -8.32 13.41 1.94
N ALA A 130 -9.24 12.46 2.18
CA ALA A 130 -8.98 11.04 2.01
C ALA A 130 -8.73 10.66 0.55
N ALA A 131 -9.48 11.23 -0.40
CA ALA A 131 -9.29 11.02 -1.83
C ALA A 131 -7.98 11.66 -2.31
N THR A 132 -7.70 12.89 -1.87
CA THR A 132 -6.47 13.62 -2.17
C THR A 132 -5.23 12.84 -1.73
N GLY A 133 -5.24 12.31 -0.48
CA GLY A 133 -4.11 11.52 0.02
C GLY A 133 -3.84 10.27 -0.82
N GLN A 134 -4.90 9.53 -1.19
CA GLN A 134 -4.76 8.37 -2.05
C GLN A 134 -4.32 8.75 -3.49
N MET A 135 -4.86 9.85 -4.04
CA MET A 135 -4.50 10.34 -5.37
C MET A 135 -3.02 10.71 -5.44
N VAL A 136 -2.54 11.51 -4.49
CA VAL A 136 -1.13 11.90 -4.42
C VAL A 136 -0.23 10.67 -4.26
N ASP A 137 -0.61 9.71 -3.42
CA ASP A 137 0.15 8.48 -3.21
C ASP A 137 0.25 7.65 -4.50
N LEU A 138 -0.87 7.44 -5.21
CA LEU A 138 -0.90 6.72 -6.48
C LEU A 138 -0.08 7.42 -7.57
N LEU A 139 -0.20 8.73 -7.71
CA LEU A 139 0.55 9.48 -8.72
C LEU A 139 2.06 9.48 -8.42
N ALA A 140 2.43 9.77 -7.17
CA ALA A 140 3.83 9.98 -6.80
C ALA A 140 4.60 8.68 -6.57
N ASN A 141 3.96 7.62 -6.10
CA ASN A 141 4.64 6.38 -5.70
C ASN A 141 4.42 5.22 -6.68
N ASP A 142 3.33 5.25 -7.49
CA ASP A 142 3.03 4.17 -8.42
C ASP A 142 3.16 4.60 -9.88
N ILE A 143 2.50 5.67 -10.30
CA ILE A 143 2.37 6.03 -11.72
C ILE A 143 3.61 6.77 -12.21
N TYR A 144 3.88 7.93 -11.62
CA TYR A 144 4.94 8.84 -12.07
C TYR A 144 6.20 8.80 -11.18
N ALA A 145 6.33 7.81 -10.32
CA ALA A 145 7.42 7.68 -9.35
C ALA A 145 8.84 7.83 -9.96
N TRP A 146 8.99 7.58 -11.25
CA TRP A 146 10.28 7.61 -11.95
C TRP A 146 10.36 8.66 -13.07
N THR A 147 9.24 9.29 -13.39
CA THR A 147 9.15 10.23 -14.53
C THR A 147 8.96 11.67 -14.09
N VAL A 148 8.22 11.91 -12.99
CA VAL A 148 7.94 13.25 -12.46
C VAL A 148 8.61 13.43 -11.09
N ASN A 149 9.23 14.60 -10.90
CA ASN A 149 9.79 14.99 -9.61
C ASN A 149 8.73 15.73 -8.77
N PHE A 150 8.00 15.04 -7.93
CA PHE A 150 6.94 15.63 -7.10
C PHE A 150 7.44 16.66 -6.06
N PHE A 151 8.73 16.68 -5.74
CA PHE A 151 9.35 17.72 -4.89
C PHE A 151 9.76 18.97 -5.68
N GLY A 152 9.70 18.92 -7.00
CA GLY A 152 10.08 19.99 -7.89
C GLY A 152 8.95 20.43 -8.82
N LEU A 153 7.70 20.17 -8.46
CA LEU A 153 6.54 20.70 -9.18
C LEU A 153 6.56 22.22 -9.14
N ARG A 154 6.23 22.83 -10.28
CA ARG A 154 6.26 24.28 -10.47
C ARG A 154 4.86 24.81 -10.66
N GLU A 155 4.68 26.09 -10.39
CA GLU A 155 3.47 26.79 -10.77
C GLU A 155 3.27 26.68 -12.30
N GLY A 156 2.04 26.34 -12.71
CA GLY A 156 1.69 26.07 -14.10
C GLY A 156 1.81 24.60 -14.54
N ASP A 157 2.47 23.72 -13.77
CA ASP A 157 2.38 22.27 -14.02
C ASP A 157 0.91 21.82 -13.90
N ARG A 158 0.47 20.89 -14.77
CA ARG A 158 -0.93 20.47 -14.82
C ARG A 158 -1.06 18.97 -14.73
N PHE A 159 -2.05 18.51 -13.97
CA PHE A 159 -2.48 17.11 -13.92
C PHE A 159 -3.93 17.00 -14.36
N GLN A 160 -4.19 16.14 -15.33
CA GLN A 160 -5.53 15.73 -15.78
C GLN A 160 -5.67 14.24 -15.47
N ILE A 161 -6.71 13.84 -14.71
CA ILE A 161 -6.78 12.51 -14.14
C ILE A 161 -8.20 11.97 -14.29
N ALA A 162 -8.35 10.89 -15.04
CA ALA A 162 -9.55 10.07 -15.12
C ALA A 162 -9.38 8.87 -14.20
N PHE A 163 -10.27 8.71 -13.23
CA PHE A 163 -10.14 7.71 -12.21
C PHE A 163 -11.49 7.15 -11.78
N ARG A 164 -11.47 5.98 -11.20
CA ARG A 164 -12.65 5.34 -10.63
C ARG A 164 -12.56 5.31 -9.13
N GLN A 165 -13.66 5.69 -8.46
CA GLN A 165 -13.75 5.65 -7.01
C GLN A 165 -14.85 4.71 -6.53
N LYS A 166 -14.63 4.13 -5.35
CA LYS A 166 -15.63 3.39 -4.58
C LYS A 166 -16.38 4.35 -3.68
N VAL A 167 -17.70 4.37 -3.79
CA VAL A 167 -18.60 5.15 -2.97
C VAL A 167 -19.60 4.23 -2.30
N SER A 168 -19.96 4.53 -1.07
CA SER A 168 -20.99 3.81 -0.33
C SER A 168 -21.91 4.80 0.38
N GLU A 169 -23.19 4.79 0.04
CA GLU A 169 -24.20 5.70 0.63
C GLU A 169 -23.76 7.17 0.55
N GLY A 170 -23.17 7.59 -0.58
CA GLY A 170 -22.66 8.95 -0.82
C GLY A 170 -21.31 9.26 -0.14
N GLU A 171 -20.73 8.32 0.62
CA GLU A 171 -19.43 8.51 1.27
C GLU A 171 -18.30 7.93 0.41
N PHE A 172 -17.22 8.69 0.23
CA PHE A 172 -15.99 8.20 -0.40
C PHE A 172 -15.36 7.08 0.44
N ILE A 173 -15.09 5.96 -0.19
CA ILE A 173 -14.44 4.81 0.43
C ILE A 173 -12.96 4.72 0.04
N SER A 174 -12.69 4.65 -1.26
CA SER A 174 -11.33 4.58 -1.80
C SER A 174 -11.31 4.91 -3.29
N ILE A 175 -10.15 5.25 -3.82
CA ILE A 175 -9.87 5.18 -5.25
C ILE A 175 -9.76 3.70 -5.62
N ASP A 176 -10.49 3.27 -6.65
CA ASP A 176 -10.40 1.91 -7.20
C ASP A 176 -9.21 1.79 -8.16
N GLY A 177 -8.97 2.84 -8.94
CA GLY A 177 -7.82 2.96 -9.84
C GLY A 177 -7.86 4.25 -10.65
N ILE A 178 -6.72 4.61 -11.19
CA ILE A 178 -6.57 5.68 -12.18
C ILE A 178 -6.54 5.02 -13.54
N ASP A 179 -7.49 5.33 -14.42
CA ASP A 179 -7.57 4.72 -15.75
C ASP A 179 -6.66 5.45 -16.73
N CYS A 180 -6.58 6.78 -16.60
CA CYS A 180 -5.61 7.60 -17.31
C CYS A 180 -5.20 8.81 -16.46
N ALA A 181 -3.93 9.18 -16.52
CA ALA A 181 -3.46 10.47 -16.03
C ALA A 181 -2.59 11.13 -17.11
N ARG A 182 -2.59 12.46 -17.17
CA ARG A 182 -1.71 13.28 -18.00
C ARG A 182 -1.01 14.29 -17.10
N TYR A 183 0.30 14.35 -17.20
CA TYR A 183 1.12 15.39 -16.59
C TYR A 183 1.70 16.26 -17.70
N SER A 184 1.52 17.59 -17.59
CA SER A 184 2.05 18.55 -18.52
C SER A 184 2.88 19.60 -17.77
N SER A 185 4.11 19.87 -18.25
CA SER A 185 5.01 20.87 -17.68
C SER A 185 5.95 21.38 -18.78
N GLY A 186 5.81 22.64 -19.19
CA GLY A 186 6.60 23.20 -20.29
C GLY A 186 6.42 22.41 -21.57
N SER A 187 7.49 21.75 -22.04
CA SER A 187 7.48 20.86 -23.21
C SER A 187 7.10 19.41 -22.89
N ASP A 188 7.06 19.05 -21.62
CA ASP A 188 6.76 17.69 -21.18
C ASP A 188 5.25 17.44 -21.21
N ASP A 189 4.84 16.35 -21.86
CA ASP A 189 3.46 15.89 -21.96
C ASP A 189 3.43 14.37 -21.85
N ILE A 190 3.17 13.87 -20.63
CA ILE A 190 3.34 12.47 -20.28
C ILE A 190 1.98 11.88 -19.93
N TYR A 191 1.44 11.06 -20.80
CA TYR A 191 0.28 10.23 -20.52
C TYR A 191 0.66 9.00 -19.71
N ALA A 192 -0.25 8.56 -18.85
CA ALA A 192 -0.18 7.31 -18.10
C ALA A 192 -1.47 6.54 -18.33
N LEU A 193 -1.45 5.63 -19.28
CA LEU A 193 -2.60 4.80 -19.69
C LEU A 193 -2.54 3.45 -18.98
N ARG A 194 -3.60 3.06 -18.32
CA ARG A 194 -3.71 1.80 -17.57
C ARG A 194 -4.21 0.67 -18.47
N LEU A 195 -3.43 -0.40 -18.56
CA LEU A 195 -3.84 -1.65 -19.22
C LEU A 195 -3.78 -2.80 -18.20
N PRO A 196 -4.93 -3.18 -17.58
CA PRO A 196 -4.97 -4.13 -16.47
C PRO A 196 -5.05 -5.60 -16.93
N HIS A 197 -4.11 -6.05 -17.77
CA HIS A 197 -4.03 -7.46 -18.20
C HIS A 197 -3.15 -8.29 -17.25
N GLN A 198 -3.52 -9.55 -17.01
CA GLN A 198 -2.83 -10.42 -16.04
C GLN A 198 -1.36 -10.68 -16.39
N ASP A 199 -1.03 -10.81 -17.68
CA ASP A 199 0.32 -11.09 -18.16
C ASP A 199 1.26 -9.88 -18.10
N ILE A 200 0.73 -8.65 -18.19
CA ILE A 200 1.50 -7.41 -18.03
C ILE A 200 1.30 -6.74 -16.67
N GLY A 201 0.39 -7.29 -15.85
CA GLY A 201 0.05 -6.75 -14.55
C GLY A 201 -0.71 -5.43 -14.63
N ASN A 202 -0.73 -4.68 -13.51
CA ASN A 202 -1.39 -3.38 -13.44
C ASN A 202 -0.37 -2.27 -13.71
N ASN A 203 0.10 -2.18 -14.95
CA ASN A 203 1.13 -1.22 -15.37
C ASN A 203 0.53 -0.05 -16.13
N TYR A 204 1.23 1.08 -16.06
CA TYR A 204 0.94 2.28 -16.80
C TYR A 204 1.95 2.45 -17.95
N PHE A 205 1.44 2.78 -19.12
CA PHE A 205 2.24 3.00 -20.31
C PHE A 205 2.00 4.42 -20.85
N ASP A 206 3.02 5.02 -21.43
CA ASP A 206 2.84 6.26 -22.17
C ASP A 206 2.13 5.98 -23.52
N GLN A 207 1.79 7.03 -24.23
CA GLN A 207 1.12 6.98 -25.53
C GLN A 207 1.92 6.22 -26.61
N THR A 208 3.18 5.92 -26.38
CA THR A 208 4.04 5.14 -27.31
C THR A 208 4.16 3.67 -26.91
N GLY A 209 3.54 3.26 -25.79
CA GLY A 209 3.65 1.93 -25.23
C GLY A 209 4.91 1.70 -24.37
N LYS A 210 5.63 2.76 -24.02
CA LYS A 210 6.74 2.69 -23.08
C LYS A 210 6.19 2.61 -21.66
N ASN A 211 6.72 1.66 -20.87
CA ASN A 211 6.33 1.51 -19.48
C ASN A 211 6.85 2.69 -18.65
N LEU A 212 5.96 3.34 -17.90
CA LEU A 212 6.33 4.46 -17.02
C LEU A 212 7.11 4.02 -15.78
N ARG A 213 7.02 2.74 -15.41
CA ARG A 213 7.83 2.18 -14.32
C ARG A 213 9.25 1.92 -14.78
N LYS A 214 10.18 2.12 -13.87
CA LYS A 214 11.54 1.59 -14.04
C LYS A 214 11.59 0.17 -13.48
N ALA A 215 12.44 -0.64 -14.08
CA ALA A 215 12.63 -2.03 -13.67
C ALA A 215 13.06 -2.15 -12.20
N PHE A 216 13.73 -1.13 -11.65
CA PHE A 216 14.27 -1.16 -10.29
C PHE A 216 13.98 0.11 -9.50
N LEU A 217 13.64 -0.06 -8.20
CA LEU A 217 13.60 1.00 -7.21
C LEU A 217 15.00 1.59 -6.99
N LYS A 218 15.09 2.86 -6.62
CA LYS A 218 16.35 3.53 -6.28
C LYS A 218 17.01 2.96 -5.03
N ALA A 219 16.20 2.46 -4.08
CA ALA A 219 16.69 1.85 -2.84
C ALA A 219 15.73 0.75 -2.35
N PRO A 220 16.25 -0.31 -1.68
CA PRO A 220 15.45 -1.44 -1.21
C PRO A 220 14.73 -1.18 0.12
N LEU A 221 14.92 -0.02 0.75
CA LEU A 221 14.34 0.32 2.06
C LEU A 221 14.37 1.84 2.29
N LYS A 222 13.62 2.30 3.30
CA LYS A 222 13.86 3.62 3.91
C LYS A 222 15.08 3.53 4.82
N TYR A 223 16.05 4.41 4.65
CA TYR A 223 17.31 4.41 5.38
C TYR A 223 17.65 5.79 5.94
N ASN A 224 18.45 5.82 7.00
CA ASN A 224 18.88 7.08 7.61
C ASN A 224 20.05 7.72 6.83
N ARG A 225 21.01 6.85 6.42
CA ARG A 225 22.21 7.28 5.66
C ARG A 225 22.86 6.09 4.96
N VAL A 226 23.66 6.38 3.95
CA VAL A 226 24.61 5.42 3.38
C VAL A 226 25.83 5.38 4.30
N SER A 227 26.07 4.26 4.97
CA SER A 227 27.19 4.10 5.92
C SER A 227 28.47 3.63 5.24
N SER A 228 28.37 2.93 4.11
CA SER A 228 29.51 2.56 3.29
C SER A 228 29.11 2.47 1.81
N LYS A 229 29.92 3.05 0.95
CA LYS A 229 29.72 3.07 -0.50
C LYS A 229 30.42 1.86 -1.16
N PHE A 230 30.00 1.56 -2.38
CA PHE A 230 30.69 0.65 -3.27
C PHE A 230 32.14 1.12 -3.52
N THR A 231 33.08 0.21 -3.36
CA THR A 231 34.50 0.47 -3.67
C THR A 231 35.26 -0.82 -3.86
N LEU A 232 36.21 -0.84 -4.77
CA LEU A 232 37.12 -1.97 -4.98
C LEU A 232 38.31 -1.96 -4.01
N HIS A 233 38.55 -0.85 -3.30
CA HIS A 233 39.72 -0.62 -2.44
C HIS A 233 39.29 -0.13 -1.05
N ARG A 234 38.61 -0.99 -0.25
CA ARG A 234 38.20 -0.67 1.12
C ARG A 234 39.12 -1.32 2.15
N LYS A 235 39.65 -0.52 3.08
CA LYS A 235 40.30 -1.07 4.30
C LYS A 235 39.18 -1.58 5.21
N HIS A 236 39.21 -2.91 5.50
CA HIS A 236 38.17 -3.54 6.32
C HIS A 236 38.23 -3.04 7.76
N PRO A 237 37.15 -2.50 8.35
CA PRO A 237 37.18 -1.81 9.65
C PRO A 237 37.59 -2.74 10.80
N VAL A 238 37.36 -4.05 10.69
CA VAL A 238 37.70 -5.04 11.73
C VAL A 238 39.05 -5.66 11.50
N THR A 239 39.41 -6.02 10.26
CA THR A 239 40.62 -6.80 9.96
C THR A 239 41.78 -5.94 9.45
N GLY A 240 41.57 -4.68 9.12
CA GLY A 240 42.55 -3.77 8.54
C GLY A 240 43.00 -4.13 7.10
N LYS A 241 42.61 -5.28 6.57
CA LYS A 241 42.98 -5.74 5.23
C LYS A 241 42.21 -4.98 4.17
N VAL A 242 42.84 -4.64 3.06
CA VAL A 242 42.18 -4.05 1.91
C VAL A 242 41.35 -5.13 1.21
N ARG A 243 40.04 -4.95 1.16
CA ARG A 243 39.13 -5.85 0.45
C ARG A 243 38.07 -5.02 -0.28
N PRO A 244 37.64 -5.46 -1.47
CA PRO A 244 36.54 -4.76 -2.16
C PRO A 244 35.24 -4.84 -1.35
N HIS A 245 34.51 -3.74 -1.30
CA HIS A 245 33.11 -3.68 -0.88
C HIS A 245 32.23 -3.58 -2.12
N THR A 246 31.71 -4.71 -2.58
CA THR A 246 30.94 -4.82 -3.83
C THR A 246 29.45 -4.55 -3.63
N GLY A 247 29.10 -3.73 -2.64
CA GLY A 247 27.74 -3.33 -2.29
C GLY A 247 27.69 -1.92 -1.72
N VAL A 248 26.54 -1.55 -1.23
CA VAL A 248 26.27 -0.30 -0.49
C VAL A 248 25.60 -0.67 0.83
N ASP A 249 26.15 -0.15 1.93
CA ASP A 249 25.59 -0.36 3.27
C ASP A 249 24.62 0.79 3.60
N PHE A 250 23.34 0.44 3.76
CA PHE A 250 22.29 1.35 4.19
C PHE A 250 22.03 1.20 5.69
N ALA A 251 22.43 2.19 6.49
CA ALA A 251 22.14 2.21 7.92
C ALA A 251 20.67 2.46 8.18
N ALA A 252 20.01 1.51 8.85
CA ALA A 252 18.61 1.58 9.25
C ALA A 252 18.39 0.76 10.53
N PRO A 253 17.36 1.07 11.34
CA PRO A 253 17.02 0.30 12.54
C PRO A 253 16.75 -1.17 12.22
N ALA A 254 17.15 -2.06 13.15
CA ALA A 254 16.81 -3.48 13.03
C ALA A 254 15.29 -3.67 12.96
N GLY A 255 14.82 -4.52 12.05
CA GLY A 255 13.40 -4.71 11.79
C GLY A 255 12.81 -3.81 10.69
N THR A 256 13.56 -2.82 10.18
CA THR A 256 13.11 -2.03 9.02
C THR A 256 12.80 -2.95 7.84
N PRO A 257 11.63 -2.83 7.19
CA PRO A 257 11.28 -3.68 6.05
C PRO A 257 12.22 -3.48 4.87
N VAL A 258 12.73 -4.59 4.34
CA VAL A 258 13.55 -4.66 3.13
C VAL A 258 12.66 -5.14 1.99
N ARG A 259 12.70 -4.44 0.85
CA ARG A 259 11.87 -4.70 -0.32
C ARG A 259 12.69 -5.16 -1.51
N ALA A 260 12.11 -6.04 -2.33
CA ALA A 260 12.67 -6.34 -3.65
C ALA A 260 12.70 -5.07 -4.51
N ILE A 261 13.86 -4.72 -5.08
CA ILE A 261 13.96 -3.52 -5.92
C ILE A 261 13.28 -3.67 -7.28
N GLY A 262 13.02 -4.88 -7.73
CA GLY A 262 12.36 -5.20 -8.99
C GLY A 262 11.63 -6.53 -8.93
N ASP A 263 10.80 -6.80 -9.93
CA ASP A 263 10.21 -8.11 -10.15
C ASP A 263 11.33 -9.14 -10.35
N GLY A 264 11.14 -10.37 -9.88
CA GLY A 264 12.16 -11.39 -10.04
C GLY A 264 11.83 -12.71 -9.35
N ARG A 265 12.80 -13.64 -9.40
CA ARG A 265 12.74 -14.92 -8.72
C ARG A 265 13.83 -15.01 -7.67
N ILE A 266 13.48 -15.41 -6.47
CA ILE A 266 14.45 -15.68 -5.42
C ILE A 266 15.29 -16.92 -5.81
N ILE A 267 16.58 -16.72 -6.00
CA ILE A 267 17.51 -17.81 -6.31
C ILE A 267 18.15 -18.41 -5.06
N SER A 268 18.24 -17.65 -3.97
CA SER A 268 18.62 -18.17 -2.65
C SER A 268 18.02 -17.33 -1.52
N ALA A 269 17.63 -17.97 -0.43
CA ALA A 269 17.25 -17.34 0.83
C ALA A 269 17.72 -18.26 1.97
N GLY A 270 18.67 -17.81 2.78
CA GLY A 270 19.25 -18.62 3.85
C GLY A 270 20.49 -17.99 4.49
N TRP A 271 21.05 -18.71 5.44
CA TRP A 271 22.30 -18.33 6.09
C TRP A 271 23.50 -18.60 5.16
N THR A 272 24.47 -17.67 5.15
CA THR A 272 25.75 -17.86 4.44
C THR A 272 26.94 -17.83 5.39
N THR A 273 27.88 -18.76 5.21
CA THR A 273 29.12 -18.86 5.98
C THR A 273 30.18 -17.84 5.54
N THR A 274 29.97 -17.14 4.41
CA THR A 274 30.92 -16.17 3.86
C THR A 274 30.83 -14.78 4.49
N GLY A 275 30.13 -14.66 5.64
CA GLY A 275 30.03 -13.44 6.43
C GLY A 275 28.76 -12.64 6.23
N GLY A 276 27.95 -12.92 5.22
CA GLY A 276 26.69 -12.17 4.94
C GLY A 276 25.54 -12.43 5.90
N GLY A 277 25.64 -13.44 6.78
CA GLY A 277 24.55 -13.83 7.68
C GLY A 277 23.33 -14.35 6.92
N ASN A 278 22.14 -13.89 7.26
CA ASN A 278 20.92 -14.17 6.50
C ASN A 278 20.91 -13.36 5.22
N VAL A 279 20.83 -14.04 4.08
CA VAL A 279 20.96 -13.44 2.75
C VAL A 279 19.79 -13.86 1.87
N ILE A 280 19.27 -12.92 1.09
CA ILE A 280 18.39 -13.17 -0.06
C ILE A 280 19.13 -12.76 -1.33
N LYS A 281 19.05 -13.60 -2.36
CA LYS A 281 19.46 -13.23 -3.72
C LYS A 281 18.28 -13.37 -4.67
N ILE A 282 18.09 -12.36 -5.51
CA ILE A 282 17.01 -12.30 -6.51
C ILE A 282 17.65 -12.22 -7.89
N GLU A 283 17.16 -13.04 -8.80
CA GLU A 283 17.39 -12.92 -10.23
C GLU A 283 16.21 -12.20 -10.86
N HIS A 284 16.45 -10.99 -11.39
CA HIS A 284 15.42 -10.18 -12.03
C HIS A 284 15.23 -10.58 -13.49
N ASN A 285 16.33 -10.77 -14.19
CA ASN A 285 16.38 -11.24 -15.57
C ASN A 285 17.78 -11.80 -15.89
N LYS A 286 18.05 -12.11 -17.15
CA LYS A 286 19.37 -12.63 -17.59
C LYS A 286 20.52 -11.68 -17.28
N THR A 287 20.26 -10.38 -17.15
CA THR A 287 21.27 -9.32 -16.99
C THR A 287 21.49 -8.96 -15.52
N TYR A 288 20.43 -8.88 -14.72
CA TYR A 288 20.49 -8.30 -13.37
C TYR A 288 20.14 -9.29 -12.26
N ARG A 289 20.97 -9.27 -11.21
CA ARG A 289 20.75 -9.97 -9.93
C ARG A 289 20.99 -9.00 -8.79
N THR A 290 20.29 -9.21 -7.66
CA THR A 290 20.51 -8.44 -6.44
C THR A 290 20.72 -9.32 -5.23
N GLY A 291 21.42 -8.79 -4.22
CA GLY A 291 21.68 -9.44 -2.95
C GLY A 291 21.34 -8.51 -1.79
N TYR A 292 20.75 -9.08 -0.75
CA TYR A 292 20.30 -8.42 0.46
C TYR A 292 20.89 -9.19 1.65
N LEU A 293 21.86 -8.60 2.33
CA LEU A 293 22.68 -9.28 3.34
C LEU A 293 22.41 -8.71 4.75
N HIS A 294 22.89 -9.40 5.77
CA HIS A 294 22.78 -9.08 7.20
C HIS A 294 21.35 -8.99 7.71
N LEU A 295 20.38 -9.68 7.05
CA LEU A 295 18.98 -9.63 7.42
C LEU A 295 18.72 -10.24 8.80
N LYS A 296 17.79 -9.65 9.58
CA LYS A 296 17.26 -10.23 10.81
C LYS A 296 16.52 -11.55 10.53
N GLY A 297 15.81 -11.59 9.39
CA GLY A 297 15.02 -12.73 8.95
C GLY A 297 14.26 -12.41 7.66
N PHE A 298 13.57 -13.42 7.16
CA PHE A 298 12.80 -13.34 5.91
C PHE A 298 11.34 -13.06 6.19
N ALA A 299 10.65 -12.40 5.27
CA ALA A 299 9.21 -12.21 5.36
C ALA A 299 8.49 -13.55 5.12
N LYS A 300 7.24 -13.65 5.59
CA LYS A 300 6.43 -14.87 5.47
C LYS A 300 6.32 -15.32 4.00
N GLY A 301 6.64 -16.57 3.74
CA GLY A 301 6.56 -17.18 2.41
C GLY A 301 7.79 -16.94 1.52
N ILE A 302 8.81 -16.20 1.97
CA ILE A 302 10.04 -15.92 1.22
C ILE A 302 11.00 -17.12 1.33
N LYS A 303 11.24 -17.78 0.20
CA LYS A 303 12.17 -18.90 0.04
C LYS A 303 12.67 -19.01 -1.42
N ALA A 304 13.72 -19.77 -1.65
CA ALA A 304 14.22 -20.02 -3.01
C ALA A 304 13.11 -20.56 -3.92
N GLY A 305 13.10 -20.11 -5.17
CA GLY A 305 12.10 -20.46 -6.19
C GLY A 305 10.87 -19.54 -6.23
N VAL A 306 10.59 -18.76 -5.18
CA VAL A 306 9.42 -17.87 -5.13
C VAL A 306 9.63 -16.67 -6.05
N ARG A 307 8.57 -16.28 -6.79
CA ARG A 307 8.53 -15.02 -7.54
C ARG A 307 8.13 -13.89 -6.60
N VAL A 308 8.78 -12.75 -6.72
CA VAL A 308 8.50 -11.53 -5.97
C VAL A 308 8.24 -10.37 -6.92
N LYS A 309 7.46 -9.41 -6.45
CA LYS A 309 7.16 -8.17 -7.17
C LYS A 309 8.02 -7.03 -6.64
N GLN A 310 8.29 -6.03 -7.50
CA GLN A 310 8.91 -4.78 -7.08
C GLN A 310 8.17 -4.16 -5.89
N GLY A 311 8.90 -3.72 -4.88
CA GLY A 311 8.32 -3.15 -3.65
C GLY A 311 7.83 -4.18 -2.63
N GLN A 312 7.73 -5.47 -2.97
CA GLN A 312 7.34 -6.52 -2.03
C GLN A 312 8.34 -6.63 -0.89
N VAL A 313 7.84 -6.68 0.36
CA VAL A 313 8.69 -6.94 1.54
C VAL A 313 9.21 -8.38 1.48
N ILE A 314 10.54 -8.53 1.48
CA ILE A 314 11.22 -9.82 1.39
C ILE A 314 11.91 -10.22 2.68
N GLY A 315 12.23 -9.25 3.55
CA GLY A 315 12.91 -9.47 4.82
C GLY A 315 12.99 -8.21 5.65
N TYR A 316 13.82 -8.25 6.67
CA TYR A 316 13.96 -7.16 7.63
C TYR A 316 15.44 -6.90 7.92
N VAL A 317 15.82 -5.63 8.08
CA VAL A 317 17.17 -5.22 8.46
C VAL A 317 17.58 -5.90 9.76
N GLY A 318 18.78 -6.40 9.79
CA GLY A 318 19.38 -7.06 10.96
C GLY A 318 20.81 -6.64 11.21
N ASN A 319 21.52 -7.52 11.92
CA ASN A 319 22.94 -7.41 12.25
C ASN A 319 23.55 -8.83 12.25
N THR A 320 23.12 -9.70 11.32
CA THR A 320 23.56 -11.10 11.27
C THR A 320 24.83 -11.25 10.44
N GLY A 321 25.64 -12.28 10.74
CA GLY A 321 26.93 -12.49 10.08
C GLY A 321 28.03 -11.55 10.57
N VAL A 322 28.96 -11.15 9.69
CA VAL A 322 30.08 -10.26 10.02
C VAL A 322 29.63 -8.81 9.83
N SER A 323 29.04 -8.22 10.84
CA SER A 323 28.46 -6.90 10.83
C SER A 323 28.75 -6.16 12.15
N THR A 324 28.97 -4.85 12.10
CA THR A 324 29.31 -3.99 13.25
C THR A 324 28.08 -3.30 13.85
N GLY A 325 26.92 -3.36 13.22
CA GLY A 325 25.68 -2.73 13.67
C GLY A 325 24.55 -2.91 12.66
N PRO A 326 23.30 -2.55 13.00
CA PRO A 326 22.16 -2.74 12.12
C PRO A 326 22.29 -1.98 10.81
N HIS A 327 22.35 -2.70 9.70
CA HIS A 327 22.37 -2.16 8.34
C HIS A 327 21.94 -3.21 7.32
N LEU A 328 21.69 -2.80 6.09
CA LEU A 328 21.55 -3.66 4.93
C LEU A 328 22.79 -3.48 4.03
N ASP A 329 23.55 -4.54 3.77
CA ASP A 329 24.50 -4.58 2.64
C ASP A 329 23.70 -4.99 1.41
N PHE A 330 23.55 -4.05 0.48
CA PHE A 330 22.79 -4.21 -0.76
C PHE A 330 23.74 -4.28 -1.95
N ARG A 331 23.59 -5.33 -2.75
CA ARG A 331 24.47 -5.60 -3.90
C ARG A 331 23.70 -5.75 -5.19
N VAL A 332 24.30 -5.30 -6.28
CA VAL A 332 23.78 -5.46 -7.64
C VAL A 332 24.85 -6.04 -8.54
N TRP A 333 24.46 -7.02 -9.34
CA TRP A 333 25.29 -7.58 -10.41
C TRP A 333 24.62 -7.35 -11.75
N LYS A 334 25.42 -6.89 -12.73
CA LYS A 334 25.05 -6.79 -14.14
C LYS A 334 25.92 -7.75 -14.94
N ASN A 335 25.31 -8.72 -15.63
CA ASN A 335 26.00 -9.78 -16.37
C ASN A 335 27.05 -10.51 -15.48
N GLY A 336 26.72 -10.77 -14.22
CA GLY A 336 27.60 -11.41 -13.26
C GLY A 336 28.65 -10.51 -12.59
N THR A 337 28.88 -9.29 -13.09
CA THR A 337 29.85 -8.34 -12.53
C THR A 337 29.17 -7.43 -11.50
N PRO A 338 29.76 -7.26 -10.29
CA PRO A 338 29.25 -6.29 -9.32
C PRO A 338 29.33 -4.86 -9.86
N ILE A 339 28.26 -4.08 -9.67
CA ILE A 339 28.21 -2.66 -10.06
C ILE A 339 27.79 -1.84 -8.84
N ASP A 340 28.12 -0.52 -8.84
CA ASP A 340 27.68 0.39 -7.79
C ASP A 340 26.15 0.57 -7.85
N PRO A 341 25.43 0.13 -6.79
CA PRO A 341 23.98 0.29 -6.73
C PRO A 341 23.50 1.75 -6.81
N LEU A 342 24.28 2.71 -6.30
CA LEU A 342 23.93 4.13 -6.31
C LEU A 342 24.11 4.78 -7.68
N ALA A 343 25.05 4.28 -8.47
CA ALA A 343 25.30 4.76 -9.83
C ALA A 343 24.44 4.03 -10.87
N MET A 344 23.73 2.99 -10.48
CA MET A 344 22.90 2.19 -11.39
C MET A 344 21.76 3.04 -11.97
N LYS A 345 21.79 3.24 -13.28
CA LYS A 345 20.62 3.74 -14.01
C LYS A 345 19.66 2.60 -14.20
N SER A 346 18.51 2.67 -13.50
CA SER A 346 17.46 1.64 -13.66
C SER A 346 16.98 1.65 -15.11
N PRO A 347 17.01 0.52 -15.82
CA PRO A 347 16.41 0.44 -17.15
C PRO A 347 14.89 0.65 -17.04
N PRO A 348 14.21 1.05 -18.13
CA PRO A 348 12.75 0.99 -18.17
C PRO A 348 12.30 -0.45 -17.91
N ALA A 349 11.10 -0.62 -17.35
CA ALA A 349 10.44 -1.92 -17.33
C ALA A 349 10.09 -2.34 -18.79
N ASP A 350 9.70 -3.61 -18.95
CA ASP A 350 9.36 -4.12 -20.28
C ASP A 350 8.28 -3.25 -20.96
N PRO A 351 8.45 -2.92 -22.23
CA PRO A 351 7.46 -2.14 -22.98
C PRO A 351 6.18 -2.96 -23.15
N LEU A 352 5.12 -2.29 -23.57
CA LEU A 352 3.84 -2.93 -23.87
C LEU A 352 4.03 -3.96 -25.02
N PRO A 353 3.57 -5.21 -24.85
CA PRO A 353 3.58 -6.19 -25.93
C PRO A 353 2.75 -5.70 -27.13
N ASP A 354 3.21 -5.98 -28.34
CA ASP A 354 2.60 -5.50 -29.60
C ASP A 354 1.11 -5.84 -29.73
N LYS A 355 0.68 -6.98 -29.19
CA LYS A 355 -0.72 -7.41 -29.20
C LYS A 355 -1.70 -6.45 -28.51
N TYR A 356 -1.19 -5.59 -27.60
CA TYR A 356 -1.99 -4.61 -26.86
C TYR A 356 -1.88 -3.18 -27.41
N LYS A 357 -1.06 -2.93 -28.43
CA LYS A 357 -0.93 -1.59 -29.04
C LYS A 357 -2.26 -1.03 -29.56
N PRO A 358 -3.11 -1.81 -30.27
CA PRO A 358 -4.41 -1.28 -30.72
C PRO A 358 -5.32 -0.83 -29.56
N GLU A 359 -5.27 -1.54 -28.44
CA GLU A 359 -6.02 -1.15 -27.23
C GLU A 359 -5.45 0.16 -26.62
N LEU A 360 -4.12 0.27 -26.54
CA LEU A 360 -3.44 1.50 -26.09
C LEU A 360 -3.84 2.70 -26.94
N ASP A 361 -3.80 2.56 -28.26
CA ASP A 361 -4.12 3.63 -29.22
C ASP A 361 -5.59 4.08 -29.05
N SER A 362 -6.50 3.14 -28.85
CA SER A 362 -7.91 3.42 -28.59
C SER A 362 -8.09 4.18 -27.26
N LEU A 363 -7.44 3.73 -26.18
CA LEU A 363 -7.47 4.39 -24.89
C LEU A 363 -6.87 5.79 -24.95
N TYR A 364 -5.73 5.93 -25.62
CA TYR A 364 -5.09 7.24 -25.81
C TYR A 364 -6.00 8.22 -26.54
N THR A 365 -6.62 7.80 -27.65
CA THR A 365 -7.54 8.63 -28.43
C THR A 365 -8.75 9.06 -27.58
N HIS A 366 -9.33 8.11 -26.86
CA HIS A 366 -10.47 8.38 -25.96
C HIS A 366 -10.10 9.41 -24.88
N PHE A 367 -9.02 9.18 -24.11
CA PHE A 367 -8.68 10.07 -23.02
C PHE A 367 -8.10 11.41 -23.49
N LYS A 368 -7.47 11.44 -24.67
CA LYS A 368 -7.08 12.70 -25.28
C LYS A 368 -8.30 13.58 -25.54
N GLY A 369 -9.37 13.03 -26.14
CA GLY A 369 -10.63 13.75 -26.33
C GLY A 369 -11.25 14.24 -25.02
N VAL A 370 -11.32 13.35 -24.00
CA VAL A 370 -11.82 13.73 -22.65
C VAL A 370 -11.01 14.88 -22.05
N PHE A 371 -9.69 14.89 -22.19
CA PHE A 371 -8.81 15.88 -21.58
C PHE A 371 -8.77 17.20 -22.37
N GLU A 372 -9.07 17.17 -23.68
CA GLU A 372 -9.14 18.34 -24.55
C GLU A 372 -10.56 18.93 -24.62
N GLY A 373 -11.57 18.25 -24.04
CA GLY A 373 -12.94 18.70 -23.96
C GLY A 373 -13.74 18.48 -25.27
N GLU A 374 -13.34 17.43 -26.04
CA GLU A 374 -14.01 16.98 -27.27
C GLU A 374 -15.10 15.93 -26.97
#